data_1c24dbec3fd3006512ac7ffb1684a57e
#
_entry.id   1c24dbec3fd3006512ac7ffb1684a57e
#
_cell.length_a   1.000
_cell.length_b   1.000
_cell.length_c   1.000
_cell.angle_alpha   90.00
_cell.angle_beta   90.00
_cell.angle_gamma   90.00
#
_symmetry.space_group_name_H-M   'P 1'
#
loop_
_entity.id
_entity.type
_entity.pdbx_description
1 polymer ?
#
loop_
_entity_poly.entity_id
_entity_poly.type
_entity_poly.pdbx_seq_one_letter_code
_entity_poly.pdbx_strand_id
1 'polypeptide(L)'
;MRDWTASELATIGAAEELEIAPLRPDGSLRPFTTIWVVRVGDDLYMRSWHGRDGAWFQAALRRPEGHIRAARIERDVTFTEADDADHDAIDRAYRDKYARYASTYVDPMTSPGARATTLQLTHR
;
A
#
# COMPACT_ATOMS: atom_id res chain seq x y z
N MET A 1 7.71 -15.51 10.99
CA MET A 1 6.73 -15.57 9.91
C MET A 1 6.43 -14.17 9.43
N ARG A 2 6.40 -14.01 8.15
CA ARG A 2 6.18 -12.69 7.54
C ARG A 2 4.77 -12.52 7.01
N ASP A 3 3.95 -13.54 7.19
CA ASP A 3 2.58 -13.50 6.70
C ASP A 3 1.67 -12.80 7.68
N TRP A 4 0.68 -12.11 7.14
CA TRP A 4 -0.36 -11.48 7.93
C TRP A 4 -1.28 -12.54 8.52
N THR A 5 -1.77 -12.32 9.72
CA THR A 5 -2.81 -13.18 10.27
C THR A 5 -4.15 -12.89 9.58
N ALA A 6 -5.09 -13.81 9.66
CA ALA A 6 -6.42 -13.60 9.09
C ALA A 6 -7.09 -12.37 9.67
N SER A 7 -6.92 -12.14 10.97
CA SER A 7 -7.47 -10.96 11.66
C SER A 7 -6.85 -9.66 11.15
N GLU A 8 -5.54 -9.62 10.96
CA GLU A 8 -4.85 -8.46 10.42
C GLU A 8 -5.30 -8.16 9.00
N LEU A 9 -5.39 -9.18 8.15
CA LEU A 9 -5.86 -9.02 6.78
C LEU A 9 -7.27 -8.47 6.72
N ALA A 10 -8.16 -8.99 7.56
CA ALA A 10 -9.55 -8.53 7.60
C ALA A 10 -9.62 -7.05 8.05
N THR A 11 -8.88 -6.70 9.09
CA THR A 11 -8.91 -5.35 9.65
C THR A 11 -8.28 -4.32 8.70
N ILE A 12 -7.09 -4.60 8.21
CA ILE A 12 -6.38 -3.69 7.31
C ILE A 12 -7.07 -3.63 5.95
N GLY A 13 -7.51 -4.78 5.43
CA GLY A 13 -8.21 -4.85 4.16
C GLY A 13 -9.52 -4.08 4.13
N ALA A 14 -10.21 -3.99 5.28
CA ALA A 14 -11.46 -3.24 5.39
C ALA A 14 -11.24 -1.77 5.75
N ALA A 15 -10.05 -1.38 6.20
CA ALA A 15 -9.76 0.00 6.55
C ALA A 15 -9.80 0.87 5.30
N GLU A 16 -10.49 2.01 5.37
CA GLU A 16 -10.59 2.91 4.24
C GLU A 16 -9.25 3.52 3.87
N GLU A 17 -8.47 3.86 4.89
CA GLU A 17 -7.17 4.50 4.73
C GLU A 17 -6.13 3.79 5.59
N LEU A 18 -4.87 3.90 5.14
CA LEU A 18 -3.72 3.42 5.87
C LEU A 18 -2.71 4.56 5.94
N GLU A 19 -2.06 4.70 7.09
CA GLU A 19 -0.96 5.64 7.23
C GLU A 19 0.35 4.89 7.12
N ILE A 20 1.26 5.42 6.31
CA ILE A 20 2.54 4.80 6.03
C ILE A 20 3.68 5.76 6.36
N ALA A 21 4.72 5.24 7.01
CA ALA A 21 5.94 5.98 7.29
C ALA A 21 7.15 5.14 6.88
N PRO A 22 7.73 5.39 5.71
CA PRO A 22 8.99 4.74 5.34
C PRO A 22 10.12 5.17 6.28
N LEU A 23 11.11 4.31 6.45
CA LEU A 23 12.28 4.63 7.25
C LEU A 23 13.26 5.54 6.50
N ARG A 24 13.91 6.46 7.22
CA ARG A 24 15.07 7.18 6.72
C ARG A 24 16.29 6.25 6.74
N PRO A 25 17.37 6.61 6.03
CA PRO A 25 18.59 5.81 6.08
C PRO A 25 19.12 5.56 7.49
N ASP A 26 18.87 6.47 8.43
CA ASP A 26 19.33 6.32 9.83
C ASP A 26 18.40 5.44 10.68
N GLY A 27 17.31 4.95 10.11
CA GLY A 27 16.35 4.07 10.79
C GLY A 27 15.20 4.80 11.48
N SER A 28 15.17 6.13 11.47
CA SER A 28 14.05 6.88 12.02
C SER A 28 12.88 6.90 11.03
N LEU A 29 11.67 7.10 11.54
CA LEU A 29 10.48 7.17 10.70
C LEU A 29 10.33 8.54 10.06
N ARG A 30 9.96 8.55 8.78
CA ARG A 30 9.50 9.76 8.10
C ARG A 30 8.09 10.10 8.61
N PRO A 31 7.58 11.32 8.37
CA PRO A 31 6.20 11.63 8.70
C PRO A 31 5.25 10.65 8.02
N PHE A 32 4.12 10.33 8.69
CA PHE A 32 3.11 9.47 8.12
C PHE A 32 2.38 10.13 6.97
N THR A 33 2.11 9.36 5.93
CA THR A 33 1.31 9.77 4.78
C THR A 33 0.08 8.88 4.71
N THR A 34 -1.09 9.47 4.50
CA THR A 34 -2.33 8.72 4.35
C THR A 34 -2.49 8.24 2.92
N ILE A 35 -2.74 6.96 2.75
CA ILE A 35 -2.90 6.34 1.44
C ILE A 35 -4.06 5.33 1.47
N TRP A 36 -4.43 4.85 0.29
CA TRP A 36 -5.38 3.75 0.16
C TRP A 36 -4.64 2.42 0.16
N VAL A 37 -5.29 1.38 0.67
CA VAL A 37 -4.76 0.01 0.73
C VAL A 37 -5.80 -0.96 0.22
N VAL A 38 -5.37 -2.00 -0.48
CA VAL A 38 -6.26 -3.07 -0.94
C VAL A 38 -5.72 -4.43 -0.55
N ARG A 39 -6.64 -5.38 -0.36
CA ARG A 39 -6.32 -6.77 -0.09
C ARG A 39 -6.66 -7.59 -1.33
N VAL A 40 -5.72 -8.45 -1.74
CA VAL A 40 -5.94 -9.45 -2.79
C VAL A 40 -5.49 -10.79 -2.22
N GLY A 41 -6.45 -11.69 -1.94
CA GLY A 41 -6.14 -12.95 -1.28
C GLY A 41 -5.57 -12.70 0.12
N ASP A 42 -4.37 -13.18 0.36
CA ASP A 42 -3.67 -13.03 1.64
C ASP A 42 -2.62 -11.92 1.61
N ASP A 43 -2.64 -11.09 0.57
CA ASP A 43 -1.66 -10.05 0.37
C ASP A 43 -2.29 -8.66 0.45
N LEU A 44 -1.49 -7.69 0.91
CA LEU A 44 -1.87 -6.29 0.98
C LEU A 44 -1.01 -5.48 0.02
N TYR A 45 -1.64 -4.56 -0.71
CA TYR A 45 -0.97 -3.75 -1.72
C TYR A 45 -1.33 -2.28 -1.58
N MET A 46 -0.40 -1.43 -2.00
CA MET A 46 -0.63 0.01 -2.08
C MET A 46 0.02 0.56 -3.35
N ARG A 47 -0.47 1.73 -3.79
CA ARG A 47 0.02 2.42 -4.97
C ARG A 47 0.17 3.91 -4.69
N SER A 48 1.09 4.57 -5.41
CA SER A 48 1.29 6.01 -5.32
C SER A 48 0.37 6.74 -6.30
N TRP A 49 -0.44 7.66 -5.79
CA TRP A 49 -1.24 8.57 -6.61
C TRP A 49 -0.38 9.38 -7.58
N HIS A 50 0.82 9.80 -7.12
CA HIS A 50 1.74 10.64 -7.90
C HIS A 50 2.70 9.84 -8.77
N GLY A 51 2.47 8.55 -8.96
CA GLY A 51 3.36 7.70 -9.73
C GLY A 51 4.71 7.53 -9.03
N ARG A 52 5.73 7.18 -9.81
CA ARG A 52 7.07 6.89 -9.27
C ARG A 52 7.78 8.12 -8.69
N ASP A 53 7.29 9.32 -8.99
CA ASP A 53 7.85 10.57 -8.45
C ASP A 53 7.32 10.90 -7.05
N GLY A 54 6.33 10.17 -6.55
CA GLY A 54 5.78 10.39 -5.22
C GLY A 54 6.83 10.27 -4.12
N ALA A 55 6.81 11.20 -3.16
CA ALA A 55 7.86 11.28 -2.13
C ALA A 55 7.96 10.03 -1.27
N TRP A 56 6.82 9.49 -0.80
CA TRP A 56 6.85 8.30 0.06
C TRP A 56 7.28 7.07 -0.73
N PHE A 57 6.91 6.99 -2.02
CA PHE A 57 7.30 5.89 -2.89
C PHE A 57 8.81 5.86 -3.10
N GLN A 58 9.40 7.02 -3.40
CA GLN A 58 10.85 7.14 -3.56
C GLN A 58 11.59 6.75 -2.27
N ALA A 59 11.07 7.18 -1.12
CA ALA A 59 11.64 6.82 0.18
C ALA A 59 11.56 5.31 0.41
N ALA A 60 10.43 4.67 0.05
CA ALA A 60 10.25 3.24 0.19
C ALA A 60 11.20 2.43 -0.71
N LEU A 61 11.53 2.95 -1.89
CA LEU A 61 12.49 2.29 -2.77
C LEU A 61 13.92 2.37 -2.22
N ARG A 62 14.28 3.50 -1.63
CA ARG A 62 15.64 3.69 -1.07
C ARG A 62 15.89 2.78 0.11
N ARG A 63 14.91 2.63 0.98
CA ARG A 63 14.95 1.72 2.11
C ARG A 63 13.59 1.04 2.20
N PRO A 64 13.46 -0.22 1.75
CA PRO A 64 12.16 -0.89 1.62
C PRO A 64 11.62 -1.40 2.96
N GLU A 65 11.66 -0.56 3.97
CA GLU A 65 11.18 -0.84 5.31
C GLU A 65 10.44 0.37 5.84
N GLY A 66 9.43 0.13 6.66
CA GLY A 66 8.68 1.22 7.26
C GLY A 66 7.72 0.72 8.33
N HIS A 67 6.78 1.61 8.67
CA HIS A 67 5.76 1.34 9.67
C HIS A 67 4.41 1.73 9.10
N ILE A 68 3.37 0.97 9.43
CA ILE A 68 2.00 1.27 9.01
C ILE A 68 1.09 1.38 10.21
N ARG A 69 0.04 2.20 10.05
CA ARG A 69 -1.09 2.27 10.97
C ARG A 69 -2.38 2.18 10.17
N ALA A 70 -3.26 1.28 10.55
CA ALA A 70 -4.56 1.12 9.91
C ALA A 70 -5.55 0.66 10.98
N ALA A 71 -6.66 1.39 11.14
CA ALA A 71 -7.59 1.17 12.21
C ALA A 71 -6.84 1.19 13.56
N ARG A 72 -6.81 0.06 14.29
CA ARG A 72 -6.09 -0.03 15.57
C ARG A 72 -4.80 -0.83 15.48
N ILE A 73 -4.39 -1.16 14.25
CA ILE A 73 -3.22 -2.00 14.03
C ILE A 73 -2.04 -1.13 13.64
N GLU A 74 -0.90 -1.36 14.29
CA GLU A 74 0.38 -0.76 13.91
C GLU A 74 1.39 -1.89 13.75
N ARG A 75 2.11 -1.89 12.64
CA ARG A 75 3.10 -2.95 12.35
C ARG A 75 4.28 -2.40 11.58
N ASP A 76 5.45 -2.99 11.83
CA ASP A 76 6.61 -2.79 10.97
C ASP A 76 6.44 -3.65 9.72
N VAL A 77 6.80 -3.08 8.58
CA VAL A 77 6.59 -3.73 7.28
C VAL A 77 7.82 -3.63 6.40
N THR A 78 7.87 -4.52 5.41
CA THR A 78 8.80 -4.46 4.29
C THR A 78 8.00 -4.20 3.03
N PHE A 79 8.55 -3.41 2.12
CA PHE A 79 7.93 -3.09 0.84
C PHE A 79 8.59 -3.90 -0.27
N THR A 80 7.78 -4.55 -1.09
CA THR A 80 8.27 -5.33 -2.24
C THR A 80 7.49 -4.91 -3.47
N GLU A 81 8.16 -4.64 -4.58
CA GLU A 81 7.46 -4.33 -5.84
C GLU A 81 6.65 -5.55 -6.27
N ALA A 82 5.40 -5.32 -6.67
CA ALA A 82 4.50 -6.39 -7.06
C ALA A 82 4.83 -6.93 -8.44
N ASP A 83 4.53 -8.21 -8.66
CA ASP A 83 4.67 -8.83 -9.98
C ASP A 83 3.63 -8.29 -10.95
N ASP A 84 4.01 -8.19 -12.22
CA ASP A 84 3.11 -7.71 -13.28
C ASP A 84 1.84 -8.53 -13.39
N ALA A 85 1.91 -9.82 -13.09
CA ALA A 85 0.76 -10.73 -13.17
C ALA A 85 -0.37 -10.36 -12.21
N ASP A 86 -0.07 -9.62 -11.13
CA ASP A 86 -1.06 -9.28 -10.10
C ASP A 86 -1.82 -7.98 -10.38
N HIS A 87 -1.39 -7.19 -11.36
CA HIS A 87 -1.96 -5.85 -11.56
C HIS A 87 -3.46 -5.84 -11.85
N ASP A 88 -3.97 -6.78 -12.62
CA ASP A 88 -5.40 -6.82 -12.95
C ASP A 88 -6.25 -7.09 -11.71
N ALA A 89 -5.81 -8.01 -10.85
CA ALA A 89 -6.50 -8.31 -9.60
C ALA A 89 -6.44 -7.11 -8.64
N ILE A 90 -5.31 -6.42 -8.60
CA ILE A 90 -5.12 -5.24 -7.76
C ILE A 90 -6.01 -4.10 -8.26
N ASP A 91 -6.07 -3.86 -9.57
CA ASP A 91 -6.96 -2.87 -10.17
C ASP A 91 -8.41 -3.13 -9.78
N ARG A 92 -8.84 -4.38 -9.90
CA ARG A 92 -10.20 -4.77 -9.53
C ARG A 92 -10.48 -4.50 -8.06
N ALA A 93 -9.52 -4.82 -7.19
CA ALA A 93 -9.63 -4.57 -5.76
C ALA A 93 -9.80 -3.08 -5.45
N TYR A 94 -9.06 -2.20 -6.14
CA TYR A 94 -9.24 -0.75 -5.99
C TYR A 94 -10.63 -0.31 -6.43
N ARG A 95 -11.10 -0.77 -7.58
CA ARG A 95 -12.42 -0.41 -8.09
C ARG A 95 -13.54 -0.89 -7.19
N ASP A 96 -13.43 -2.10 -6.67
CA ASP A 96 -14.47 -2.67 -5.81
C ASP A 96 -14.50 -2.00 -4.44
N LYS A 97 -13.35 -1.84 -3.81
CA LYS A 97 -13.26 -1.28 -2.46
C LYS A 97 -13.66 0.20 -2.42
N TYR A 98 -13.24 0.95 -3.43
CA TYR A 98 -13.46 2.40 -3.47
C TYR A 98 -14.53 2.82 -4.48
N ALA A 99 -15.45 1.91 -4.80
CA ALA A 99 -16.51 2.14 -5.79
C ALA A 99 -17.40 3.35 -5.48
N ARG A 100 -17.54 3.70 -4.20
CA ARG A 100 -18.37 4.85 -3.79
C ARG A 100 -17.73 6.19 -4.13
N TYR A 101 -16.44 6.23 -4.43
CA TYR A 101 -15.76 7.46 -4.80
C TYR A 101 -15.89 7.71 -6.29
N ALA A 102 -15.81 8.98 -6.68
CA ALA A 102 -15.85 9.34 -8.09
C ALA A 102 -14.68 8.73 -8.85
N SER A 103 -14.89 8.45 -10.13
CA SER A 103 -13.84 7.88 -11.00
C SER A 103 -12.59 8.76 -11.05
N THR A 104 -12.73 10.07 -10.85
CA THR A 104 -11.60 11.00 -10.78
C THR A 104 -10.60 10.63 -9.69
N TYR A 105 -11.03 9.90 -8.64
CA TYR A 105 -10.16 9.45 -7.56
C TYR A 105 -9.70 8.01 -7.76
N VAL A 106 -10.55 7.15 -8.33
CA VAL A 106 -10.25 5.73 -8.49
C VAL A 106 -9.42 5.45 -9.74
N ASP A 107 -9.77 6.08 -10.87
CA ASP A 107 -9.08 5.84 -12.14
C ASP A 107 -7.57 6.10 -12.08
N PRO A 108 -7.08 7.17 -11.44
CA PRO A 108 -5.64 7.37 -11.31
C PRO A 108 -4.91 6.22 -10.61
N MET A 109 -5.58 5.54 -9.67
CA MET A 109 -4.99 4.43 -8.94
C MET A 109 -4.90 3.15 -9.76
N THR A 110 -5.57 3.10 -10.92
CA THR A 110 -5.50 1.96 -11.85
C THR A 110 -4.81 2.34 -13.16
N SER A 111 -4.23 3.53 -13.23
CA SER A 111 -3.49 4.00 -14.40
C SER A 111 -2.15 3.27 -14.54
N PRO A 112 -1.53 3.27 -15.75
CA PRO A 112 -0.21 2.68 -15.91
C PRO A 112 0.84 3.28 -14.96
N GLY A 113 0.76 4.58 -14.69
CA GLY A 113 1.68 5.23 -13.75
C GLY A 113 1.54 4.71 -12.33
N ALA A 114 0.31 4.50 -11.86
CA ALA A 114 0.06 3.95 -10.54
C ALA A 114 0.44 2.47 -10.47
N ARG A 115 0.14 1.69 -11.52
CA ARG A 115 0.54 0.28 -11.60
C ARG A 115 2.06 0.12 -11.41
N ALA A 116 2.84 1.02 -11.98
CA ALA A 116 4.29 1.01 -11.88
C ALA A 116 4.79 1.26 -10.44
N THR A 117 3.92 1.68 -9.53
CA THR A 117 4.26 1.96 -8.13
C THR A 117 3.70 0.93 -7.16
N THR A 118 3.14 -0.18 -7.65
CA THR A 118 2.50 -1.15 -6.77
C THR A 118 3.52 -1.80 -5.83
N LEU A 119 3.30 -1.67 -4.53
CA LEU A 119 4.12 -2.30 -3.51
C LEU A 119 3.27 -3.25 -2.69
N GLN A 120 3.82 -4.43 -2.43
CA GLN A 120 3.25 -5.40 -1.50
C GLN A 120 3.78 -5.10 -0.11
N LEU A 121 2.89 -5.10 0.86
CA LEU A 121 3.24 -4.93 2.27
C LEU A 121 3.43 -6.30 2.90
N THR A 122 4.62 -6.55 3.43
CA THR A 122 4.92 -7.79 4.16
C THR A 122 5.17 -7.46 5.62
N HIS A 123 4.58 -8.21 6.54
CA HIS A 123 4.78 -8.02 7.97
C HIS A 123 6.22 -8.36 8.35
N ARG A 124 6.87 -7.47 9.09
CA ARG A 124 8.25 -7.66 9.53
C ARG A 124 8.32 -8.34 10.87
#